data_3fac5fd4c580aad591dd135425742f48
#
_entry.id   3fac5fd4c580aad591dd135425742f48
#
_cell.length_a   1.000
_cell.length_b   1.000
_cell.length_c   1.000
_cell.angle_alpha   90.00
_cell.angle_beta   90.00
_cell.angle_gamma   90.00
#
_symmetry.space_group_name_H-M   'P 1'
#
loop_
_entity.id
_entity.type
_entity.pdbx_description
1 polymer ?
#
loop_
_entity_poly.entity_id
_entity_poly.type
_entity_poly.pdbx_seq_one_letter_code
_entity_poly.pdbx_strand_id
1 'polypeptide(L)'
;MENKIISWWSGGITSAVACKIAIDIYGGGNCRVIMIDTQNEHPDTYRFKKDCEQWYGLEIEIITGIGEKYGSIFDVWRKHKSLNTATGAICSTNLKRLVREKWEKTNDFKHQVFGFEFDKKEFNRALSMTLNHGKRTKAIYPLLLMGYDKKDCIKIVEDAGIEIPEMYKLGFQNNNCFSTGCVQGGIGYWQKMQRDFPEKFDVMAD
;
A
#
# COMPACT_ATOMS: atom_id res chain seq x y z
N MET A 1 8.31 -9.69 24.41
CA MET A 1 8.35 -9.79 22.93
C MET A 1 9.25 -8.70 22.42
N GLU A 2 10.27 -9.05 21.64
CA GLU A 2 11.18 -8.03 21.09
C GLU A 2 10.40 -7.05 20.21
N ASN A 3 10.63 -5.76 20.43
CA ASN A 3 10.06 -4.66 19.63
C ASN A 3 10.55 -4.75 18.18
N LYS A 4 9.71 -5.25 17.27
CA LYS A 4 10.08 -5.47 15.88
C LYS A 4 9.91 -4.22 15.02
N ILE A 5 10.60 -4.21 13.89
CA ILE A 5 10.38 -3.26 12.79
C ILE A 5 9.20 -3.77 11.97
N ILE A 6 8.19 -2.94 11.80
CA ILE A 6 6.99 -3.28 11.03
C ILE A 6 7.04 -2.60 9.68
N SER A 7 7.00 -3.36 8.60
CA SER A 7 7.04 -2.86 7.24
C SER A 7 5.68 -3.01 6.57
N TRP A 8 5.06 -1.90 6.19
CA TRP A 8 3.75 -1.90 5.54
C TRP A 8 3.88 -2.12 4.04
N TRP A 9 3.56 -3.33 3.59
CA TRP A 9 3.56 -3.72 2.19
C TRP A 9 2.19 -3.44 1.57
N SER A 10 2.13 -2.56 0.57
CA SER A 10 0.86 -2.10 -0.02
C SER A 10 0.54 -2.71 -1.39
N GLY A 11 1.30 -3.72 -1.84
CA GLY A 11 1.18 -4.30 -3.17
C GLY A 11 1.94 -3.56 -4.26
N GLY A 12 2.44 -2.37 -4.01
CA GLY A 12 3.18 -1.58 -4.99
C GLY A 12 4.70 -1.76 -4.87
N ILE A 13 5.41 -1.46 -5.96
CA ILE A 13 6.87 -1.58 -6.08
C ILE A 13 7.60 -0.80 -4.99
N THR A 14 7.19 0.45 -4.71
CA THR A 14 7.87 1.29 -3.72
C THR A 14 7.78 0.70 -2.31
N SER A 15 6.63 0.15 -1.94
CA SER A 15 6.51 -0.55 -0.65
C SER A 15 7.32 -1.85 -0.62
N ALA A 16 7.42 -2.55 -1.74
CA ALA A 16 8.22 -3.77 -1.84
C ALA A 16 9.71 -3.47 -1.59
N VAL A 17 10.26 -2.47 -2.24
CA VAL A 17 11.66 -2.06 -2.05
C VAL A 17 11.90 -1.52 -0.63
N ALA A 18 10.99 -0.71 -0.09
CA ALA A 18 11.12 -0.20 1.27
C ALA A 18 11.15 -1.33 2.33
N CYS A 19 10.33 -2.36 2.15
CA CYS A 19 10.35 -3.55 3.00
C CYS A 19 11.68 -4.29 2.89
N LYS A 20 12.19 -4.50 1.67
CA LYS A 20 13.49 -5.16 1.45
C LYS A 20 14.62 -4.42 2.13
N ILE A 21 14.70 -3.09 1.95
CA ILE A 21 15.71 -2.25 2.60
C ILE A 21 15.65 -2.40 4.14
N ALA A 22 14.45 -2.37 4.71
CA ALA A 22 14.29 -2.55 6.16
C ALA A 22 14.80 -3.93 6.63
N ILE A 23 14.49 -4.98 5.88
CA ILE A 23 14.96 -6.35 6.18
C ILE A 23 16.47 -6.43 6.10
N ASP A 24 17.09 -5.82 5.09
CA ASP A 24 18.55 -5.84 4.91
C ASP A 24 19.29 -5.06 6.02
N ILE A 25 18.70 -3.95 6.50
CA ILE A 25 19.30 -3.13 7.55
C ILE A 25 19.11 -3.76 8.93
N TYR A 26 17.91 -4.24 9.25
CA TYR A 26 17.58 -4.67 10.61
C TYR A 26 17.65 -6.19 10.81
N GLY A 27 17.78 -6.97 9.73
CA GLY A 27 17.73 -8.42 9.73
C GLY A 27 16.30 -8.98 9.77
N GLY A 28 16.06 -10.05 9.02
CA GLY A 28 14.72 -10.66 8.90
C GLY A 28 14.10 -11.07 10.24
N GLY A 29 14.90 -11.59 11.17
CA GLY A 29 14.44 -11.95 12.51
C GLY A 29 13.86 -10.78 13.32
N ASN A 30 14.22 -9.55 12.98
CA ASN A 30 13.75 -8.32 13.65
C ASN A 30 12.63 -7.61 12.89
N CYS A 31 12.23 -8.11 11.72
CA CYS A 31 11.21 -7.49 10.87
C CYS A 31 9.92 -8.33 10.83
N ARG A 32 8.81 -7.64 10.65
CA ARG A 32 7.53 -8.20 10.20
C ARG A 32 7.05 -7.38 9.01
N VAL A 33 6.60 -8.06 7.98
CA VAL A 33 6.01 -7.41 6.80
C VAL A 33 4.52 -7.66 6.81
N ILE A 34 3.73 -6.61 6.72
CA ILE A 34 2.26 -6.70 6.85
C ILE A 34 1.57 -6.02 5.67
N MET A 35 0.63 -6.74 5.06
CA MET A 35 -0.30 -6.21 4.06
C MET A 35 -1.67 -5.97 4.70
N ILE A 36 -2.25 -4.80 4.46
CA ILE A 36 -3.66 -4.55 4.75
C ILE A 36 -4.45 -4.80 3.46
N ASP A 37 -5.08 -5.96 3.38
CA ASP A 37 -5.85 -6.37 2.21
C ASP A 37 -7.26 -5.79 2.25
N THR A 38 -7.64 -5.06 1.21
CA THR A 38 -8.98 -4.51 1.04
C THR A 38 -9.89 -5.42 0.21
N GLN A 39 -9.36 -6.56 -0.27
CA GLN A 39 -10.04 -7.50 -1.18
C GLN A 39 -10.52 -6.83 -2.49
N ASN A 40 -9.87 -5.73 -2.86
CA ASN A 40 -10.18 -4.95 -4.06
C ASN A 40 -8.96 -4.76 -4.97
N GLU A 41 -7.86 -5.42 -4.64
CA GLU A 41 -6.59 -5.35 -5.34
C GLU A 41 -6.68 -6.11 -6.69
N HIS A 42 -5.74 -5.86 -7.61
CA HIS A 42 -5.60 -6.68 -8.82
C HIS A 42 -5.17 -8.11 -8.44
N PRO A 43 -5.70 -9.17 -9.07
CA PRO A 43 -5.31 -10.54 -8.76
C PRO A 43 -3.80 -10.80 -8.79
N ASP A 44 -3.08 -10.18 -9.72
CA ASP A 44 -1.62 -10.26 -9.83
C ASP A 44 -0.86 -9.71 -8.61
N THR A 45 -1.50 -8.89 -7.78
CA THR A 45 -0.91 -8.41 -6.52
C THR A 45 -0.54 -9.58 -5.61
N TYR A 46 -1.30 -10.66 -5.62
CA TYR A 46 -1.01 -11.85 -4.80
C TYR A 46 0.11 -12.73 -5.39
N ARG A 47 0.33 -12.72 -6.72
CA ARG A 47 1.53 -13.28 -7.33
C ARG A 47 2.75 -12.47 -6.87
N PHE A 48 2.73 -11.15 -7.06
CA PHE A 48 3.81 -10.26 -6.65
C PHE A 48 4.10 -10.36 -5.13
N LYS A 49 3.07 -10.58 -4.30
CA LYS A 49 3.26 -10.87 -2.87
C LYS A 49 4.16 -12.09 -2.67
N LYS A 50 3.87 -13.20 -3.35
CA LYS A 50 4.65 -14.45 -3.24
C LYS A 50 6.10 -14.26 -3.69
N ASP A 51 6.31 -13.53 -4.78
CA ASP A 51 7.65 -13.24 -5.28
C ASP A 51 8.43 -12.38 -4.27
N CYS A 52 7.78 -11.38 -3.65
CA CYS A 52 8.36 -10.59 -2.58
C CYS A 52 8.69 -11.44 -1.33
N GLU A 53 7.83 -12.38 -0.95
CA GLU A 53 8.10 -13.30 0.17
C GLU A 53 9.36 -14.13 -0.06
N GLN A 54 9.55 -14.64 -1.29
CA GLN A 54 10.77 -15.36 -1.67
C GLN A 54 12.00 -14.44 -1.61
N TRP A 55 11.87 -13.21 -2.14
CA TRP A 55 12.95 -12.21 -2.12
C TRP A 55 13.36 -11.79 -0.71
N TYR A 56 12.40 -11.71 0.20
CA TYR A 56 12.62 -11.34 1.60
C TYR A 56 13.12 -12.49 2.47
N GLY A 57 12.84 -13.74 2.09
CA GLY A 57 12.93 -14.90 2.98
C GLY A 57 12.00 -14.80 4.19
N LEU A 58 10.89 -14.07 4.06
CA LEU A 58 9.89 -13.81 5.10
C LEU A 58 8.49 -13.81 4.51
N GLU A 59 7.53 -14.29 5.29
CA GLU A 59 6.11 -14.20 4.96
C GLU A 59 5.60 -12.76 5.08
N ILE A 60 4.67 -12.36 4.19
CA ILE A 60 3.91 -11.13 4.30
C ILE A 60 2.57 -11.45 4.97
N GLU A 61 2.44 -11.06 6.22
CA GLU A 61 1.22 -11.25 7.00
C GLU A 61 0.06 -10.45 6.40
N ILE A 62 -1.12 -11.05 6.32
CA ILE A 62 -2.31 -10.36 5.84
C ILE A 62 -3.21 -10.01 7.00
N ILE A 63 -3.60 -8.75 7.11
CA ILE A 63 -4.69 -8.28 7.96
C ILE A 63 -5.74 -7.59 7.10
N THR A 64 -6.98 -7.57 7.53
CA THR A 64 -8.07 -6.93 6.79
C THR A 64 -9.05 -6.23 7.72
N GLY A 65 -9.71 -5.21 7.22
CA GLY A 65 -10.88 -4.58 7.85
C GLY A 65 -12.20 -5.09 7.29
N ILE A 66 -12.16 -5.95 6.27
CA ILE A 66 -13.34 -6.60 5.69
C ILE A 66 -13.75 -7.77 6.60
N GLY A 67 -15.05 -7.93 6.79
CA GLY A 67 -15.62 -8.96 7.66
C GLY A 67 -15.88 -8.51 9.10
N GLU A 68 -15.28 -7.40 9.57
CA GLU A 68 -15.55 -6.87 10.92
C GLU A 68 -16.71 -5.87 10.93
N LYS A 69 -16.49 -4.70 10.31
CA LYS A 69 -17.46 -3.58 10.30
C LYS A 69 -18.13 -3.41 8.94
N TYR A 70 -17.47 -3.85 7.90
CA TYR A 70 -17.88 -3.75 6.51
C TYR A 70 -17.67 -5.08 5.82
N GLY A 71 -18.66 -5.56 5.06
CA GLY A 71 -18.55 -6.78 4.26
C GLY A 71 -17.81 -6.55 2.94
N SER A 72 -17.70 -5.29 2.50
CA SER A 72 -17.06 -4.91 1.24
C SER A 72 -16.67 -3.43 1.23
N ILE A 73 -15.93 -3.00 0.21
CA ILE A 73 -15.63 -1.59 -0.03
C ILE A 73 -16.90 -0.78 -0.30
N PHE A 74 -17.91 -1.37 -0.95
CA PHE A 74 -19.21 -0.73 -1.23
C PHE A 74 -19.94 -0.38 0.06
N ASP A 75 -19.88 -1.22 1.09
CA ASP A 75 -20.52 -0.95 2.36
C ASP A 75 -19.92 0.26 3.06
N VAL A 76 -18.62 0.50 2.87
CA VAL A 76 -17.97 1.72 3.34
C VAL A 76 -18.60 2.95 2.67
N TRP A 77 -18.69 2.92 1.33
CA TRP A 77 -19.23 4.05 0.58
C TRP A 77 -20.71 4.30 0.86
N ARG A 78 -21.53 3.26 0.90
CA ARG A 78 -22.96 3.35 1.24
C ARG A 78 -23.17 3.93 2.63
N LYS A 79 -22.42 3.44 3.62
CA LYS A 79 -22.53 3.91 5.01
C LYS A 79 -22.14 5.38 5.16
N HIS A 80 -21.10 5.82 4.49
CA HIS A 80 -20.60 7.18 4.58
C HIS A 80 -21.22 8.13 3.55
N LYS A 81 -22.01 7.60 2.60
CA LYS A 81 -22.61 8.35 1.49
C LYS A 81 -21.58 9.22 0.75
N SER A 82 -20.36 8.71 0.60
CA SER A 82 -19.24 9.44 0.01
C SER A 82 -18.15 8.48 -0.47
N LEU A 83 -17.51 8.83 -1.58
CA LEU A 83 -16.31 8.18 -2.10
C LEU A 83 -15.03 8.85 -1.57
N ASN A 84 -15.03 10.20 -1.59
CA ASN A 84 -13.92 11.04 -1.19
C ASN A 84 -14.36 12.16 -0.25
N THR A 85 -13.44 12.60 0.58
CA THR A 85 -13.56 13.79 1.44
C THR A 85 -12.38 14.72 1.19
N ALA A 86 -12.39 15.89 1.81
CA ALA A 86 -11.26 16.83 1.79
C ALA A 86 -9.96 16.20 2.33
N THR A 87 -10.06 15.15 3.15
CA THR A 87 -8.92 14.44 3.73
C THR A 87 -8.57 13.13 3.02
N GLY A 88 -9.19 12.82 1.89
CA GLY A 88 -8.93 11.65 1.06
C GLY A 88 -10.08 10.65 0.96
N ALA A 89 -9.81 9.49 0.39
CA ALA A 89 -10.80 8.44 0.16
C ALA A 89 -11.30 7.81 1.46
N ILE A 90 -12.61 7.71 1.60
CA ILE A 90 -13.28 7.10 2.76
C ILE A 90 -12.89 5.62 2.92
N CYS A 91 -12.78 4.89 1.81
CA CYS A 91 -12.33 3.48 1.84
C CYS A 91 -10.91 3.36 2.38
N SER A 92 -9.98 4.21 1.94
CA SER A 92 -8.60 4.21 2.46
C SER A 92 -8.56 4.51 3.97
N THR A 93 -9.39 5.45 4.43
CA THR A 93 -9.50 5.74 5.86
C THR A 93 -10.01 4.52 6.64
N ASN A 94 -11.12 3.91 6.22
CA ASN A 94 -11.78 2.87 7.00
C ASN A 94 -11.12 1.49 6.86
N LEU A 95 -10.64 1.13 5.65
CA LEU A 95 -10.10 -0.21 5.36
C LEU A 95 -8.58 -0.30 5.42
N LYS A 96 -7.86 0.83 5.50
CA LYS A 96 -6.39 0.84 5.62
C LYS A 96 -5.95 1.58 6.89
N ARG A 97 -6.20 2.90 7.01
CA ARG A 97 -5.70 3.70 8.13
C ARG A 97 -6.23 3.23 9.49
N LEU A 98 -7.54 3.08 9.64
CA LEU A 98 -8.14 2.66 10.91
C LEU A 98 -7.79 1.21 11.28
N VAL A 99 -7.61 0.32 10.29
CA VAL A 99 -7.14 -1.05 10.51
C VAL A 99 -5.72 -1.02 11.07
N ARG A 100 -4.81 -0.24 10.47
CA ARG A 100 -3.47 -0.05 11.00
C ARG A 100 -3.49 0.53 12.42
N GLU A 101 -4.28 1.58 12.67
CA GLU A 101 -4.39 2.21 13.99
C GLU A 101 -4.95 1.27 15.06
N LYS A 102 -5.85 0.36 14.68
CA LYS A 102 -6.34 -0.70 15.57
C LYS A 102 -5.22 -1.69 15.89
N TRP A 103 -4.49 -2.13 14.87
CA TRP A 103 -3.35 -3.02 15.01
C TRP A 103 -2.25 -2.41 15.90
N GLU A 104 -1.91 -1.13 15.71
CA GLU A 104 -0.94 -0.38 16.52
C GLU A 104 -1.25 -0.38 18.04
N LYS A 105 -2.53 -0.46 18.40
CA LYS A 105 -2.96 -0.45 19.83
C LYS A 105 -2.76 -1.80 20.53
N THR A 106 -2.65 -2.88 19.76
CA THR A 106 -2.60 -4.25 20.29
C THR A 106 -1.27 -4.92 20.05
N ASN A 107 -0.32 -4.25 19.39
CA ASN A 107 0.98 -4.80 19.05
C ASN A 107 2.10 -3.83 19.42
N ASP A 108 3.16 -4.38 20.02
CA ASP A 108 4.37 -3.64 20.28
C ASP A 108 5.28 -3.60 19.06
N PHE A 109 5.87 -2.44 18.80
CA PHE A 109 6.81 -2.26 17.70
C PHE A 109 7.84 -1.15 18.03
N LYS A 110 8.99 -1.23 17.41
CA LYS A 110 10.04 -0.22 17.53
C LYS A 110 9.83 0.93 16.55
N HIS A 111 9.69 0.58 15.28
CA HIS A 111 9.47 1.51 14.16
C HIS A 111 8.51 0.92 13.14
N GLN A 112 7.91 1.80 12.33
CA GLN A 112 7.10 1.43 11.17
C GLN A 112 7.74 1.98 9.90
N VAL A 113 7.85 1.14 8.87
CA VAL A 113 8.43 1.47 7.57
C VAL A 113 7.32 1.72 6.54
N PHE A 114 7.46 2.82 5.81
CA PHE A 114 6.53 3.22 4.76
C PHE A 114 7.28 3.46 3.45
N GLY A 115 6.72 2.95 2.34
CA GLY A 115 7.28 3.03 1.00
C GLY A 115 6.95 4.33 0.27
N PHE A 116 7.24 5.48 0.88
CA PHE A 116 7.11 6.79 0.23
C PHE A 116 8.32 7.05 -0.63
N GLU A 117 8.12 7.15 -1.96
CA GLU A 117 9.18 7.38 -2.93
C GLU A 117 9.75 8.80 -2.87
N PHE A 118 10.94 9.00 -3.44
CA PHE A 118 11.62 10.29 -3.44
C PHE A 118 10.98 11.22 -4.48
N ASP A 119 9.86 11.82 -4.10
CA ASP A 119 9.25 12.92 -4.82
C ASP A 119 8.67 13.97 -3.84
N LYS A 120 8.37 15.15 -4.37
CA LYS A 120 7.86 16.28 -3.58
C LYS A 120 6.54 15.97 -2.87
N LYS A 121 5.63 15.24 -3.52
CA LYS A 121 4.32 14.89 -2.97
C LYS A 121 4.45 13.90 -1.82
N GLU A 122 5.23 12.85 -2.01
CA GLU A 122 5.45 11.80 -1.00
C GLU A 122 6.29 12.34 0.18
N PHE A 123 7.27 13.25 -0.08
CA PHE A 123 7.98 13.96 0.96
C PHE A 123 7.03 14.78 1.86
N ASN A 124 6.12 15.55 1.25
CA ASN A 124 5.13 16.33 2.02
C ASN A 124 4.17 15.43 2.82
N ARG A 125 3.82 14.26 2.29
CA ARG A 125 3.03 13.25 3.01
C ARG A 125 3.80 12.68 4.21
N ALA A 126 5.06 12.35 4.03
CA ALA A 126 5.94 11.87 5.10
C ALA A 126 6.09 12.93 6.21
N LEU A 127 6.34 14.18 5.82
CA LEU A 127 6.43 15.30 6.75
C LEU A 127 5.13 15.49 7.55
N SER A 128 3.99 15.53 6.87
CA SER A 128 2.66 15.64 7.51
C SER A 128 2.40 14.47 8.45
N MET A 129 2.72 13.24 8.05
CA MET A 129 2.55 12.06 8.88
C MET A 129 3.46 12.10 10.12
N THR A 130 4.69 12.56 9.97
CA THR A 130 5.65 12.69 11.07
C THR A 130 5.20 13.77 12.06
N LEU A 131 4.78 14.93 11.58
CA LEU A 131 4.33 16.03 12.42
C LEU A 131 3.04 15.69 13.20
N ASN A 132 2.08 15.08 12.54
CA ASN A 132 0.76 14.81 13.14
C ASN A 132 0.69 13.50 13.92
N HIS A 133 1.51 12.51 13.58
CA HIS A 133 1.40 11.15 14.12
C HIS A 133 2.75 10.53 14.53
N GLY A 134 3.86 11.25 14.45
CA GLY A 134 5.21 10.70 14.61
C GLY A 134 5.45 9.98 15.93
N LYS A 135 4.90 10.51 17.04
CA LYS A 135 5.01 9.85 18.37
C LYS A 135 4.39 8.45 18.38
N ARG A 136 3.29 8.27 17.66
CA ARG A 136 2.57 6.99 17.55
C ARG A 136 3.19 6.08 16.49
N THR A 137 3.42 6.60 15.29
CA THR A 137 3.87 5.80 14.14
C THR A 137 5.34 5.44 14.19
N LYS A 138 6.19 6.26 14.82
CA LYS A 138 7.65 6.08 14.83
C LYS A 138 8.17 5.73 13.43
N ALA A 139 7.70 6.48 12.43
CA ALA A 139 7.84 6.15 11.02
C ALA A 139 9.28 6.28 10.51
N ILE A 140 9.68 5.38 9.62
CA ILE A 140 10.90 5.41 8.82
C ILE A 140 10.50 5.38 7.35
N TYR A 141 11.21 6.18 6.54
CA TYR A 141 10.97 6.33 5.11
C TYR A 141 12.26 6.01 4.33
N PRO A 142 12.58 4.72 4.12
CA PRO A 142 13.87 4.32 3.55
C PRO A 142 14.13 4.94 2.17
N LEU A 143 13.13 5.00 1.31
CA LEU A 143 13.29 5.51 -0.04
C LEU A 143 13.59 7.01 -0.06
N LEU A 144 12.97 7.79 0.83
CA LEU A 144 13.29 9.23 0.99
C LEU A 144 14.73 9.43 1.50
N LEU A 145 15.20 8.57 2.41
CA LEU A 145 16.56 8.64 2.95
C LEU A 145 17.60 8.27 1.90
N MET A 146 17.30 7.33 1.00
CA MET A 146 18.19 6.88 -0.06
C MET A 146 18.06 7.67 -1.37
N GLY A 147 17.05 8.54 -1.48
CA GLY A 147 16.80 9.31 -2.70
C GLY A 147 16.21 8.46 -3.83
N TYR A 148 15.56 7.33 -3.53
CA TYR A 148 15.02 6.43 -4.55
C TYR A 148 13.63 6.86 -5.00
N ASP A 149 13.50 7.11 -6.29
CA ASP A 149 12.24 7.35 -6.97
C ASP A 149 11.57 6.01 -7.42
N LYS A 150 10.47 6.11 -8.12
CA LYS A 150 9.76 4.93 -8.63
C LYS A 150 10.56 4.15 -9.67
N LYS A 151 11.36 4.83 -10.49
CA LYS A 151 12.18 4.18 -11.53
C LYS A 151 13.29 3.36 -10.90
N ASP A 152 13.92 3.90 -9.86
CA ASP A 152 14.91 3.16 -9.08
C ASP A 152 14.29 1.91 -8.45
N CYS A 153 13.09 2.05 -7.88
CA CYS A 153 12.39 0.92 -7.28
C CYS A 153 11.98 -0.15 -8.33
N ILE A 154 11.56 0.26 -9.53
CA ILE A 154 11.30 -0.68 -10.65
C ILE A 154 12.57 -1.46 -10.98
N LYS A 155 13.66 -0.74 -11.19
CA LYS A 155 14.94 -1.36 -11.53
C LYS A 155 15.42 -2.34 -10.44
N ILE A 156 15.32 -1.99 -9.17
CA ILE A 156 15.69 -2.86 -8.04
C ILE A 156 14.88 -4.17 -8.05
N VAL A 157 13.58 -4.10 -8.33
CA VAL A 157 12.70 -5.29 -8.40
C VAL A 157 13.07 -6.15 -9.62
N GLU A 158 13.29 -5.54 -10.79
CA GLU A 158 13.70 -6.25 -12.01
C GLU A 158 15.09 -6.87 -11.87
N ASP A 159 16.06 -6.17 -11.29
CA ASP A 159 17.42 -6.67 -11.01
C ASP A 159 17.40 -7.87 -10.03
N ALA A 160 16.37 -7.96 -9.18
CA ALA A 160 16.13 -9.12 -8.33
C ALA A 160 15.44 -10.30 -9.06
N GLY A 161 15.20 -10.18 -10.36
CA GLY A 161 14.53 -11.20 -11.18
C GLY A 161 13.02 -11.31 -10.92
N ILE A 162 12.42 -10.29 -10.34
CA ILE A 162 10.99 -10.28 -10.00
C ILE A 162 10.22 -9.51 -11.06
N GLU A 163 9.18 -10.13 -11.56
CA GLU A 163 8.27 -9.50 -12.52
C GLU A 163 7.42 -8.41 -11.83
N ILE A 164 7.43 -7.19 -12.39
CA ILE A 164 6.65 -6.07 -11.83
C ILE A 164 5.14 -6.36 -11.90
N PRO A 165 4.33 -5.80 -10.96
CA PRO A 165 2.89 -5.98 -10.97
C PRO A 165 2.24 -5.59 -12.29
N GLU A 166 1.24 -6.37 -12.70
CA GLU A 166 0.54 -6.23 -13.99
C GLU A 166 -0.01 -4.82 -14.22
N MET A 167 -0.49 -4.15 -13.19
CA MET A 167 -1.01 -2.79 -13.29
C MET A 167 0.01 -1.81 -13.91
N TYR A 168 1.32 -1.97 -13.64
CA TYR A 168 2.34 -1.13 -14.25
C TYR A 168 2.51 -1.44 -15.74
N LYS A 169 2.45 -2.72 -16.14
CA LYS A 169 2.50 -3.15 -17.56
C LYS A 169 1.28 -2.67 -18.33
N LEU A 170 0.13 -2.65 -17.68
CA LEU A 170 -1.09 -2.05 -18.22
C LEU A 170 -1.02 -0.52 -18.32
N GLY A 171 0.08 0.12 -17.89
CA GLY A 171 0.30 1.55 -18.00
C GLY A 171 -0.35 2.39 -16.89
N PHE A 172 -0.69 1.78 -15.76
CA PHE A 172 -1.08 2.53 -14.56
C PHE A 172 0.15 2.96 -13.76
N GLN A 173 0.07 4.12 -13.13
CA GLN A 173 1.20 4.63 -12.34
C GLN A 173 1.37 3.91 -11.00
N ASN A 174 0.34 3.25 -10.50
CA ASN A 174 0.35 2.57 -9.20
C ASN A 174 -0.44 1.26 -9.28
N ASN A 175 -0.04 0.29 -8.46
CA ASN A 175 -0.81 -0.93 -8.22
C ASN A 175 -1.92 -0.63 -7.21
N ASN A 176 -2.99 -0.03 -7.69
CA ASN A 176 -4.15 0.40 -6.90
C ASN A 176 -5.28 -0.63 -6.96
N CYS A 177 -6.38 -0.32 -6.27
CA CYS A 177 -7.65 -1.06 -6.38
C CYS A 177 -8.05 -1.23 -7.85
N PHE A 178 -8.39 -2.47 -8.24
CA PHE A 178 -8.72 -2.79 -9.62
C PHE A 178 -10.14 -3.30 -9.80
N SER A 179 -10.69 -4.03 -8.81
CA SER A 179 -12.04 -4.60 -8.95
C SER A 179 -13.14 -3.53 -9.14
N THR A 180 -12.93 -2.36 -8.51
CA THR A 180 -13.83 -1.20 -8.66
C THR A 180 -13.15 0.00 -9.31
N GLY A 181 -11.87 -0.12 -9.65
CA GLY A 181 -11.04 1.06 -9.89
C GLY A 181 -10.75 1.85 -8.60
N CYS A 182 -9.91 2.88 -8.71
CA CYS A 182 -9.50 3.70 -7.57
C CYS A 182 -10.25 5.04 -7.55
N VAL A 183 -11.04 5.30 -6.52
CA VAL A 183 -11.79 6.56 -6.34
C VAL A 183 -10.89 7.80 -6.26
N GLN A 184 -9.60 7.63 -6.05
CA GLN A 184 -8.60 8.72 -6.13
C GLN A 184 -7.95 8.83 -7.51
N GLY A 185 -8.36 8.01 -8.48
CA GLY A 185 -7.94 8.11 -9.86
C GLY A 185 -8.36 9.46 -10.47
N GLY A 186 -7.43 10.13 -11.14
CA GLY A 186 -7.73 11.35 -11.89
C GLY A 186 -8.46 11.05 -13.20
N ILE A 187 -8.78 12.09 -13.97
CA ILE A 187 -9.51 11.97 -15.24
C ILE A 187 -8.86 10.96 -16.18
N GLY A 188 -7.54 11.03 -16.39
CA GLY A 188 -6.83 10.10 -17.27
C GLY A 188 -6.87 8.65 -16.80
N TYR A 189 -6.90 8.41 -15.48
CA TYR A 189 -7.10 7.06 -14.93
C TYR A 189 -8.47 6.52 -15.31
N TRP A 190 -9.54 7.29 -15.11
CA TRP A 190 -10.89 6.86 -15.39
C TRP A 190 -11.19 6.74 -16.89
N GLN A 191 -10.62 7.61 -17.73
CA GLN A 191 -10.66 7.47 -19.19
C GLN A 191 -10.01 6.17 -19.65
N LYS A 192 -8.89 5.78 -19.02
CA LYS A 192 -8.22 4.50 -19.29
C LYS A 192 -9.08 3.33 -18.81
N MET A 193 -9.67 3.41 -17.62
CA MET A 193 -10.59 2.38 -17.13
C MET A 193 -11.78 2.18 -18.06
N GLN A 194 -12.42 3.27 -18.51
CA GLN A 194 -13.53 3.20 -19.47
C GLN A 194 -13.15 2.56 -20.79
N ARG A 195 -11.97 2.92 -21.32
CA ARG A 195 -11.51 2.42 -22.63
C ARG A 195 -11.07 0.96 -22.59
N ASP A 196 -10.27 0.59 -21.58
CA ASP A 196 -9.53 -0.67 -21.54
C ASP A 196 -10.23 -1.73 -20.64
N PHE A 197 -11.08 -1.30 -19.71
CA PHE A 197 -11.78 -2.14 -18.73
C PHE A 197 -13.22 -1.67 -18.48
N PRO A 198 -14.06 -1.59 -19.54
CA PRO A 198 -15.40 -1.01 -19.45
C PRO A 198 -16.28 -1.70 -18.39
N GLU A 199 -16.18 -3.02 -18.23
CA GLU A 199 -16.93 -3.76 -17.21
C GLU A 199 -16.55 -3.36 -15.76
N LYS A 200 -15.31 -2.91 -15.53
CA LYS A 200 -14.86 -2.38 -14.23
C LYS A 200 -15.29 -0.93 -14.04
N PHE A 201 -15.30 -0.18 -15.12
CA PHE A 201 -15.76 1.20 -15.11
C PHE A 201 -17.24 1.27 -14.77
N ASP A 202 -18.08 0.42 -15.41
CA ASP A 202 -19.52 0.38 -15.23
C ASP A 202 -19.93 0.08 -13.78
N VAL A 203 -19.17 -0.78 -13.08
CA VAL A 203 -19.38 -1.05 -11.64
C VAL A 203 -19.36 0.22 -10.78
N MET A 204 -18.70 1.28 -11.23
CA MET A 204 -18.58 2.55 -10.51
C MET A 204 -19.44 3.66 -11.10
N ALA A 205 -19.98 3.48 -12.31
CA ALA A 205 -20.84 4.44 -12.98
C ALA A 205 -22.30 4.33 -12.51
N ASP A 206 -22.74 3.14 -12.05
CA ASP A 206 -24.05 2.83 -11.45
C ASP A 206 -24.09 3.24 -9.94
#